data_9aff025dfd10c9cee74fd715bad04485
#
_entry.id   9aff025dfd10c9cee74fd715bad04485
#
_cell.length_a   1.000
_cell.length_b   1.000
_cell.length_c   1.000
_cell.angle_alpha   90.00
_cell.angle_beta   90.00
_cell.angle_gamma   90.00
#
_symmetry.space_group_name_H-M   'P 1'
#
loop_
_entity.id
_entity.type
_entity.pdbx_description
1 polymer ?
#
loop_
_entity_poly.entity_id
_entity_poly.type
_entity_poly.pdbx_seq_one_letter_code
_entity_poly.pdbx_strand_id
1 'polypeptide(L)'
;QHVTVALGGDGGDELFAGYPTYGAHRMARLYRMLPQFLRSGLIEPAVARLPVSTENLSLDFKAKRFVRGASHAAGTRHTIWMGSYDATQQRELLRPEIIAACPDEEVFDEILPLDRLNGNGNLIEEMMALDARLYLAECVLF
;
A
#
# COMPACT_ATOMS: atom_id res chain seq x y z
N GLN A 1 -9.01 15.80 34.15
CA GLN A 1 -9.74 14.94 33.23
C GLN A 1 -11.07 14.55 33.83
N HIS A 2 -12.20 14.92 33.20
CA HIS A 2 -13.54 14.76 33.76
C HIS A 2 -14.51 14.08 32.79
N VAL A 3 -13.99 13.19 31.91
CA VAL A 3 -14.82 12.42 31.00
C VAL A 3 -14.74 10.93 31.34
N THR A 4 -15.89 10.30 31.39
CA THR A 4 -16.02 8.86 31.69
C THR A 4 -15.96 8.03 30.39
N VAL A 5 -16.32 8.66 29.24
CA VAL A 5 -16.33 8.03 27.91
C VAL A 5 -15.88 9.08 26.89
N ALA A 6 -15.05 8.65 25.96
CA ALA A 6 -14.69 9.43 24.77
C ALA A 6 -15.03 8.61 23.53
N LEU A 7 -15.58 9.26 22.50
CA LEU A 7 -15.81 8.67 21.20
C LEU A 7 -14.68 9.08 20.27
N GLY A 8 -14.03 8.12 19.64
CA GLY A 8 -13.02 8.30 18.59
C GLY A 8 -13.64 8.25 17.19
N GLY A 9 -12.84 8.64 16.20
CA GLY A 9 -13.18 8.53 14.79
C GLY A 9 -12.50 7.33 14.11
N ASP A 10 -12.04 6.36 14.89
CA ASP A 10 -11.29 5.22 14.39
C ASP A 10 -12.15 4.38 13.43
N GLY A 11 -11.55 3.98 12.30
CA GLY A 11 -12.25 3.23 11.25
C GLY A 11 -12.98 4.11 10.22
N GLY A 12 -12.99 5.43 10.38
CA GLY A 12 -13.66 6.32 9.43
C GLY A 12 -13.01 6.30 8.04
N ASP A 13 -11.70 6.31 7.97
CA ASP A 13 -10.96 6.31 6.71
C ASP A 13 -11.09 4.97 5.95
N GLU A 14 -11.11 3.85 6.68
CA GLU A 14 -11.28 2.51 6.15
C GLU A 14 -12.70 2.29 5.60
N LEU A 15 -13.70 2.79 6.32
CA LEU A 15 -15.10 2.56 5.97
C LEU A 15 -15.64 3.55 4.92
N PHE A 16 -15.03 4.73 4.79
CA PHE A 16 -15.50 5.80 3.90
C PHE A 16 -14.47 6.21 2.84
N ALA A 17 -13.45 5.39 2.62
CA ALA A 17 -12.39 5.63 1.63
C ALA A 17 -11.65 6.96 1.84
N GLY A 18 -11.35 7.32 3.09
CA GLY A 18 -10.68 8.58 3.44
C GLY A 18 -9.20 8.63 3.10
N TYR A 19 -8.52 7.50 2.96
CA TYR A 19 -7.09 7.46 2.65
C TYR A 19 -6.76 7.94 1.23
N PRO A 20 -5.70 8.75 1.07
CA PRO A 20 -5.21 9.16 -0.26
C PRO A 20 -4.80 7.97 -1.15
N THR A 21 -4.50 6.81 -0.58
CA THR A 21 -4.16 5.56 -1.29
C THR A 21 -5.26 5.09 -2.21
N TYR A 22 -6.53 5.27 -1.86
CA TYR A 22 -7.66 4.93 -2.74
C TYR A 22 -7.66 5.76 -4.03
N GLY A 23 -7.37 7.07 -3.92
CA GLY A 23 -7.16 7.93 -5.09
C GLY A 23 -5.96 7.52 -5.93
N ALA A 24 -4.88 7.07 -5.29
CA ALA A 24 -3.66 6.63 -5.95
C ALA A 24 -3.89 5.38 -6.84
N HIS A 25 -4.85 4.51 -6.52
CA HIS A 25 -5.21 3.38 -7.39
C HIS A 25 -5.69 3.80 -8.78
N ARG A 26 -6.47 4.88 -8.87
CA ARG A 26 -6.90 5.44 -10.16
C ARG A 26 -5.69 5.96 -10.95
N MET A 27 -4.78 6.66 -10.30
CA MET A 27 -3.55 7.15 -10.93
C MET A 27 -2.64 6.00 -11.39
N ALA A 28 -2.54 4.92 -10.61
CA ALA A 28 -1.77 3.75 -10.99
C ALA A 28 -2.31 3.06 -12.24
N ARG A 29 -3.63 3.08 -12.46
CA ARG A 29 -4.22 2.58 -13.72
C ARG A 29 -3.69 3.36 -14.92
N LEU A 30 -3.67 4.69 -14.83
CA LEU A 30 -3.13 5.54 -15.90
C LEU A 30 -1.62 5.36 -16.06
N TYR A 31 -0.88 5.30 -14.96
CA TYR A 31 0.56 5.05 -14.96
C TYR A 31 0.92 3.72 -15.66
N ARG A 32 0.15 2.68 -15.41
CA ARG A 32 0.38 1.35 -16.03
C ARG A 32 0.06 1.32 -17.52
N MET A 33 -0.69 2.28 -18.07
CA MET A 33 -0.89 2.42 -19.52
C MET A 33 0.36 2.97 -20.22
N LEU A 34 1.26 3.59 -19.48
CA LEU A 34 2.53 4.06 -20.06
C LEU A 34 3.43 2.86 -20.40
N PRO A 35 4.14 2.93 -21.54
CA PRO A 35 5.14 1.92 -21.89
C PRO A 35 6.19 1.73 -20.78
N GLN A 36 6.63 0.49 -20.60
CA GLN A 36 7.59 0.16 -19.53
C GLN A 36 8.87 0.98 -19.61
N PHE A 37 9.39 1.23 -20.82
CA PHE A 37 10.61 2.03 -20.99
C PHE A 37 10.47 3.47 -20.47
N LEU A 38 9.29 4.08 -20.57
CA LEU A 38 9.03 5.40 -19.97
C LEU A 38 8.96 5.33 -18.45
N ARG A 39 8.33 4.30 -17.92
CA ARG A 39 8.22 4.12 -16.46
C ARG A 39 9.57 3.89 -15.84
N SER A 40 10.26 2.82 -16.24
CA SER A 40 11.55 2.42 -15.65
C SER A 40 12.75 3.24 -16.14
N GLY A 41 12.71 3.75 -17.39
CA GLY A 41 13.81 4.51 -17.96
C GLY A 41 13.79 6.01 -17.66
N LEU A 42 12.64 6.59 -17.37
CA LEU A 42 12.51 8.04 -17.16
C LEU A 42 11.85 8.39 -15.83
N ILE A 43 10.65 7.90 -15.56
CA ILE A 43 9.86 8.36 -14.41
C ILE A 43 10.47 7.85 -13.10
N GLU A 44 10.75 6.57 -12.98
CA GLU A 44 11.31 5.99 -11.76
C GLU A 44 12.68 6.59 -11.38
N PRO A 45 13.65 6.74 -12.32
CA PRO A 45 14.89 7.42 -12.01
C PRO A 45 14.74 8.90 -11.66
N ALA A 46 13.81 9.60 -12.31
CA ALA A 46 13.53 11.01 -12.00
C ALA A 46 12.94 11.16 -10.60
N VAL A 47 11.99 10.31 -10.23
CA VAL A 47 11.39 10.30 -8.89
C VAL A 47 12.41 9.91 -7.83
N ALA A 48 13.28 8.94 -8.10
CA ALA A 48 14.34 8.54 -7.17
C ALA A 48 15.30 9.69 -6.83
N ARG A 49 15.56 10.60 -7.78
CA ARG A 49 16.44 11.77 -7.62
C ARG A 49 15.78 12.97 -6.93
N LEU A 50 14.48 12.93 -6.64
CA LEU A 50 13.82 14.02 -5.93
C LEU A 50 14.50 14.24 -4.56
N PRO A 51 14.81 15.49 -4.21
CA PRO A 51 15.41 15.81 -2.93
C PRO A 51 14.48 15.39 -1.79
N VAL A 52 15.05 14.87 -0.73
CA VAL A 52 14.28 14.47 0.45
C VAL A 52 13.84 15.72 1.19
N SER A 53 12.54 15.89 1.36
CA SER A 53 11.96 16.94 2.19
C SER A 53 11.74 16.40 3.60
N THR A 54 11.91 17.27 4.59
CA THR A 54 11.62 16.97 6.01
C THR A 54 10.15 17.23 6.37
N GLU A 55 9.37 17.74 5.41
CA GLU A 55 7.94 17.95 5.62
C GLU A 55 7.18 16.62 5.66
N ASN A 56 6.21 16.54 6.56
CA ASN A 56 5.37 15.37 6.68
C ASN A 56 4.52 15.18 5.40
N LEU A 57 4.50 13.97 4.86
CA LEU A 57 3.80 13.63 3.61
C LEU A 57 4.19 14.50 2.39
N SER A 58 5.46 14.84 2.30
CA SER A 58 6.03 15.62 1.18
C SER A 58 5.79 14.98 -0.19
N LEU A 59 5.91 15.79 -1.25
CA LEU A 59 5.70 15.31 -2.63
C LEU A 59 6.68 14.23 -3.03
N ASP A 60 7.95 14.35 -2.62
CA ASP A 60 8.97 13.33 -2.89
C ASP A 60 8.64 12.00 -2.22
N PHE A 61 8.19 12.03 -0.97
CA PHE A 61 7.74 10.84 -0.24
C PHE A 61 6.56 10.17 -0.97
N LYS A 62 5.53 10.94 -1.33
CA LYS A 62 4.35 10.44 -2.04
C LYS A 62 4.71 9.86 -3.40
N ALA A 63 5.56 10.56 -4.16
CA ALA A 63 5.98 10.12 -5.49
C ALA A 63 6.81 8.83 -5.43
N LYS A 64 7.80 8.75 -4.54
CA LYS A 64 8.63 7.56 -4.33
C LYS A 64 7.78 6.37 -3.89
N ARG A 65 6.85 6.58 -2.95
CA ARG A 65 5.93 5.54 -2.48
C ARG A 65 4.98 5.09 -3.58
N PHE A 66 4.42 6.02 -4.35
CA PHE A 66 3.56 5.73 -5.49
C PHE A 66 4.26 4.84 -6.52
N VAL A 67 5.42 5.25 -7.00
CA VAL A 67 6.18 4.53 -8.04
C VAL A 67 6.55 3.12 -7.58
N ARG A 68 6.93 2.96 -6.31
CA ARG A 68 7.28 1.65 -5.73
C ARG A 68 6.13 0.64 -5.88
N GLY A 69 4.90 1.04 -5.57
CA GLY A 69 3.73 0.15 -5.61
C GLY A 69 3.05 0.08 -6.98
N ALA A 70 3.13 1.12 -7.80
CA ALA A 70 2.26 1.32 -8.96
C ALA A 70 2.25 0.19 -9.99
N SER A 71 3.36 -0.53 -10.14
CA SER A 71 3.52 -1.63 -11.10
C SER A 71 2.99 -2.98 -10.61
N HIS A 72 2.75 -3.12 -9.31
CA HIS A 72 2.26 -4.37 -8.70
C HIS A 72 0.75 -4.58 -8.91
N ALA A 73 0.28 -5.80 -8.63
CA ALA A 73 -1.14 -6.12 -8.53
C ALA A 73 -1.83 -5.26 -7.46
N ALA A 74 -3.15 -5.14 -7.51
CA ALA A 74 -3.88 -4.17 -6.70
C ALA A 74 -3.71 -4.37 -5.19
N GLY A 75 -3.85 -5.59 -4.68
CA GLY A 75 -3.68 -5.90 -3.26
C GLY A 75 -2.25 -5.67 -2.80
N THR A 76 -1.25 -6.25 -3.48
CA THR A 76 0.17 -6.03 -3.18
C THR A 76 0.56 -4.56 -3.22
N ARG A 77 0.07 -3.83 -4.23
CA ARG A 77 0.28 -2.39 -4.34
C ARG A 77 -0.28 -1.63 -3.14
N HIS A 78 -1.49 -2.00 -2.71
CA HIS A 78 -2.16 -1.37 -1.59
C HIS A 78 -1.38 -1.59 -0.30
N THR A 79 -0.98 -2.81 0.01
CA THR A 79 -0.18 -3.14 1.20
C THR A 79 1.18 -2.41 1.20
N ILE A 80 1.87 -2.32 0.06
CA ILE A 80 3.10 -1.52 -0.08
C ILE A 80 2.81 -0.05 0.25
N TRP A 81 1.70 0.50 -0.22
CA TRP A 81 1.32 1.89 0.06
C TRP A 81 0.83 2.10 1.50
N MET A 82 0.33 1.09 2.17
CA MET A 82 -0.03 1.16 3.59
C MET A 82 1.17 0.98 4.54
N GLY A 83 2.35 0.66 4.01
CA GLY A 83 3.59 0.67 4.78
C GLY A 83 4.36 -0.64 4.80
N SER A 84 3.89 -1.66 4.11
CA SER A 84 4.59 -2.93 4.03
C SER A 84 5.89 -2.81 3.23
N TYR A 85 6.83 -3.66 3.57
CA TYR A 85 8.07 -3.82 2.81
C TYR A 85 7.81 -4.69 1.58
N ASP A 86 8.30 -4.27 0.42
CA ASP A 86 8.32 -5.12 -0.76
C ASP A 86 9.36 -6.25 -0.63
N ALA A 87 9.31 -7.24 -1.52
CA ALA A 87 10.18 -8.41 -1.45
C ALA A 87 11.68 -8.05 -1.50
N THR A 88 12.06 -6.99 -2.20
CA THR A 88 13.45 -6.52 -2.25
C THR A 88 13.90 -5.97 -0.90
N GLN A 89 13.07 -5.14 -0.29
CA GLN A 89 13.34 -4.56 1.03
C GLN A 89 13.37 -5.63 2.13
N GLN A 90 12.50 -6.63 2.03
CA GLN A 90 12.50 -7.76 2.98
C GLN A 90 13.81 -8.53 2.90
N ARG A 91 14.33 -8.78 1.69
CA ARG A 91 15.63 -9.44 1.50
C ARG A 91 16.81 -8.63 2.01
N GLU A 92 16.74 -7.31 2.00
CA GLU A 92 17.76 -6.44 2.57
C GLU A 92 17.73 -6.40 4.10
N LEU A 93 16.57 -6.58 4.71
CA LEU A 93 16.36 -6.48 6.15
C LEU A 93 16.48 -7.81 6.89
N LEU A 94 16.04 -8.89 6.28
CA LEU A 94 15.96 -10.20 6.89
C LEU A 94 17.23 -11.02 6.65
N ARG A 95 17.59 -11.87 7.60
CA ARG A 95 18.68 -12.82 7.44
C ARG A 95 18.32 -13.87 6.40
N PRO A 96 19.29 -14.39 5.62
CA PRO A 96 19.03 -15.37 4.57
C PRO A 96 18.29 -16.63 5.05
N GLU A 97 18.53 -17.06 6.30
CA GLU A 97 17.87 -18.24 6.87
C GLU A 97 16.36 -18.03 7.06
N ILE A 98 15.97 -16.79 7.40
CA ILE A 98 14.55 -16.43 7.56
C ILE A 98 13.87 -16.37 6.19
N ILE A 99 14.54 -15.77 5.20
CA ILE A 99 14.03 -15.69 3.83
C ILE A 99 13.84 -17.11 3.24
N ALA A 100 14.79 -18.01 3.49
CA ALA A 100 14.71 -19.39 3.02
C ALA A 100 13.59 -20.20 3.69
N ALA A 101 13.20 -19.82 4.92
CA ALA A 101 12.12 -20.47 5.65
C ALA A 101 10.72 -19.92 5.29
N CYS A 102 10.64 -18.73 4.68
CA CYS A 102 9.40 -18.07 4.28
C CYS A 102 9.46 -17.79 2.78
N PRO A 103 8.94 -18.64 1.91
CA PRO A 103 8.86 -18.40 0.48
C PRO A 103 8.10 -17.09 0.18
N ASP A 104 8.60 -16.32 -0.80
CA ASP A 104 8.08 -14.99 -1.16
C ASP A 104 6.56 -14.97 -1.48
N GLU A 105 6.00 -16.10 -1.88
CA GLU A 105 4.60 -16.23 -2.28
C GLU A 105 3.65 -16.30 -1.09
N GLU A 106 4.07 -16.85 0.06
CA GLU A 106 3.18 -17.08 1.20
C GLU A 106 2.75 -15.80 1.91
N VAL A 107 3.62 -14.78 1.98
CA VAL A 107 3.30 -13.53 2.70
C VAL A 107 2.18 -12.74 2.02
N PHE A 108 2.08 -12.81 0.70
CA PHE A 108 1.05 -12.12 -0.06
C PHE A 108 -0.12 -13.02 -0.43
N ASP A 109 0.05 -14.34 -0.42
CA ASP A 109 -1.00 -15.30 -0.76
C ASP A 109 -2.12 -15.36 0.29
N GLU A 110 -1.82 -15.05 1.55
CA GLU A 110 -2.85 -14.87 2.57
C GLU A 110 -3.66 -13.58 2.36
N ILE A 111 -3.06 -12.58 1.72
CA ILE A 111 -3.69 -11.28 1.44
C ILE A 111 -4.44 -11.32 0.11
N LEU A 112 -3.89 -12.01 -0.89
CA LEU A 112 -4.44 -12.10 -2.26
C LEU A 112 -5.82 -12.78 -2.38
N PRO A 113 -6.20 -13.78 -1.58
CA PRO A 113 -7.56 -14.31 -1.60
C PRO A 113 -8.64 -13.28 -1.23
N LEU A 114 -8.24 -12.20 -0.55
CA LEU A 114 -9.14 -11.10 -0.21
C LEU A 114 -9.49 -10.24 -1.43
N ASP A 115 -8.62 -10.17 -2.42
CA ASP A 115 -8.89 -9.55 -3.72
C ASP A 115 -10.02 -10.25 -4.49
N ARG A 116 -10.36 -11.49 -4.12
CA ARG A 116 -11.38 -12.30 -4.79
C ARG A 116 -12.74 -12.29 -4.11
N LEU A 117 -12.87 -11.68 -2.94
CA LEU A 117 -14.12 -11.72 -2.16
C LEU A 117 -15.28 -10.99 -2.83
N ASN A 118 -15.02 -10.06 -3.73
CA ASN A 118 -16.05 -9.27 -4.39
C ASN A 118 -15.94 -9.32 -5.92
N GLY A 119 -15.87 -10.48 -6.52
CA GLY A 119 -15.71 -10.74 -7.97
C GLY A 119 -16.58 -9.92 -8.95
N ASN A 120 -17.22 -8.86 -8.52
CA ASN A 120 -18.01 -7.88 -9.26
C ASN A 120 -17.45 -6.44 -9.26
N GLY A 121 -16.26 -6.22 -8.74
CA GLY A 121 -15.37 -5.29 -9.39
C GLY A 121 -15.34 -3.84 -9.02
N ASN A 122 -15.67 -3.36 -7.84
CA ASN A 122 -15.21 -2.02 -7.43
C ASN A 122 -13.89 -2.15 -6.65
N LEU A 123 -12.78 -1.85 -7.33
CA LEU A 123 -11.44 -1.89 -6.75
C LEU A 123 -11.35 -1.16 -5.39
N ILE A 124 -12.06 -0.05 -5.23
CA ILE A 124 -12.04 0.71 -3.98
C ILE A 124 -12.70 -0.09 -2.85
N GLU A 125 -13.83 -0.73 -3.11
CA GLU A 125 -14.52 -1.57 -2.12
C GLU A 125 -13.66 -2.77 -1.71
N GLU A 126 -12.95 -3.37 -2.65
CA GLU A 126 -12.00 -4.46 -2.36
C GLU A 126 -10.88 -3.97 -1.45
N MET A 127 -10.31 -2.79 -1.71
CA MET A 127 -9.25 -2.22 -0.87
C MET A 127 -9.78 -1.80 0.51
N MET A 128 -10.99 -1.26 0.60
CA MET A 128 -11.63 -0.95 1.88
C MET A 128 -11.87 -2.21 2.72
N ALA A 129 -12.31 -3.30 2.09
CA ALA A 129 -12.48 -4.58 2.77
C ALA A 129 -11.13 -5.15 3.28
N LEU A 130 -10.07 -4.95 2.52
CA LEU A 130 -8.72 -5.31 2.91
C LEU A 130 -8.25 -4.50 4.13
N ASP A 131 -8.43 -3.18 4.11
CA ASP A 131 -8.06 -2.30 5.21
C ASP A 131 -8.88 -2.60 6.48
N ALA A 132 -10.18 -2.82 6.34
CA ALA A 132 -11.04 -3.17 7.47
C ALA A 132 -10.59 -4.47 8.14
N ARG A 133 -10.12 -5.43 7.37
CA ARG A 133 -9.69 -6.73 7.89
C ARG A 133 -8.27 -6.72 8.44
N LEU A 134 -7.31 -6.13 7.72
CA LEU A 134 -5.91 -6.20 8.08
C LEU A 134 -5.47 -5.01 8.92
N TYR A 135 -5.86 -3.81 8.54
CA TYR A 135 -5.37 -2.60 9.17
C TYR A 135 -6.24 -2.18 10.35
N LEU A 136 -7.54 -2.07 10.15
CA LEU A 136 -8.45 -1.67 11.22
C LEU A 136 -8.50 -2.71 12.35
N ALA A 137 -8.68 -3.98 12.03
CA ALA A 137 -8.81 -5.03 13.03
C ALA A 137 -7.50 -5.28 13.80
N GLU A 138 -6.34 -5.25 13.11
CA GLU A 138 -5.07 -5.69 13.70
C GLU A 138 -4.18 -4.53 14.19
N CYS A 139 -4.40 -3.32 13.69
CA CYS A 139 -3.50 -2.20 13.98
C CYS A 139 -4.17 -1.03 14.71
N VAL A 140 -5.48 -0.88 14.60
CA VAL A 140 -6.20 0.29 15.12
C VAL A 140 -7.06 -0.06 16.32
N LEU A 141 -7.70 -1.24 16.33
CA LEU A 141 -8.64 -1.64 17.39
C LEU A 141 -7.99 -2.44 18.53
N PHE A 142 -6.66 -2.71 18.47
CA PHE A 142 -5.91 -3.39 19.53
C PHE A 142 -4.91 -2.48 20.23
#